data_279953ff9cf7bdcc9809968592292939
#
_entry.id   279953ff9cf7bdcc9809968592292939
#
_cell.length_a   1.000
_cell.length_b   1.000
_cell.length_c   1.000
_cell.angle_alpha   90.00
_cell.angle_beta   90.00
_cell.angle_gamma   90.00
#
_symmetry.space_group_name_H-M   'P 1'
#
loop_
_entity.id
_entity.type
_entity.pdbx_description
1 polymer ?
#
loop_
_entity_poly.entity_id
_entity_poly.type
_entity_poly.pdbx_seq_one_letter_code
_entity_poly.pdbx_strand_id
1 'polypeptide(L)'
;VSQDSVVLEDDCGTLDGIEMTALIESGEIIESLGDRILGRVLLDDVLDPNVENEILIPAGTLIDESDRDVIENSRIEKVQIRSPLTCMSEQGVCRNCYGRDLCHGGLVNLGETVGVIAAQSIGEPGTQLTMRTFHIGGTASRSAEQNKWEAGFSGVLRFDDLKEVKNREGNFVVLGRRGEAVIVEGGKNIAASKLADLENER
;
A
#
# COMPACT_ATOMS: atom_id res chain seq x y z
N VAL A 1 -2.66 -3.41 24.06
CA VAL A 1 -2.70 -3.92 22.68
C VAL A 1 -1.44 -4.73 22.38
N SER A 2 -0.22 -4.18 22.50
CA SER A 2 1.01 -4.92 22.14
C SER A 2 1.26 -6.17 22.99
N GLN A 3 0.87 -6.18 24.26
CA GLN A 3 1.01 -7.33 25.15
C GLN A 3 -0.01 -8.43 24.85
N ASP A 4 -1.16 -8.07 24.27
CA ASP A 4 -2.23 -8.98 23.96
C ASP A 4 -2.07 -9.63 22.57
N SER A 5 -1.17 -9.07 21.74
CA SER A 5 -0.89 -9.60 20.39
C SER A 5 0.18 -10.71 20.47
N VAL A 6 -0.30 -11.91 20.80
CA VAL A 6 0.49 -13.15 20.93
C VAL A 6 -0.04 -14.17 19.93
N VAL A 7 0.81 -15.02 19.39
CA VAL A 7 0.40 -16.12 18.50
C VAL A 7 -0.13 -17.27 19.36
N LEU A 8 -1.45 -17.48 19.35
CA LEU A 8 -2.10 -18.43 20.27
C LEU A 8 -2.65 -19.67 19.59
N GLU A 9 -2.92 -19.65 18.29
CA GLU A 9 -3.50 -20.77 17.56
C GLU A 9 -2.85 -20.92 16.17
N ASP A 10 -2.99 -22.11 15.58
CA ASP A 10 -2.40 -22.37 14.25
C ASP A 10 -3.21 -21.68 13.15
N ASP A 11 -4.53 -21.80 13.16
CA ASP A 11 -5.42 -21.27 12.13
C ASP A 11 -6.74 -20.80 12.70
N CYS A 12 -7.13 -19.56 12.44
CA CYS A 12 -8.44 -19.01 12.83
C CYS A 12 -9.56 -19.33 11.85
N GLY A 13 -9.27 -19.97 10.71
CA GLY A 13 -10.25 -20.34 9.69
C GLY A 13 -10.88 -19.16 8.95
N THR A 14 -10.26 -17.97 8.96
CA THR A 14 -10.80 -16.81 8.24
C THR A 14 -10.85 -17.08 6.73
N LEU A 15 -11.92 -16.60 6.09
CA LEU A 15 -12.06 -16.53 4.63
C LEU A 15 -11.82 -15.12 4.11
N ASP A 16 -11.53 -14.16 5.00
CA ASP A 16 -11.23 -12.79 4.65
C ASP A 16 -9.72 -12.59 4.55
N GLY A 17 -9.28 -12.06 3.44
CA GLY A 17 -7.88 -11.71 3.17
C GLY A 17 -7.70 -10.28 2.75
N ILE A 18 -6.45 -9.94 2.44
CA ILE A 18 -6.10 -8.66 1.85
C ILE A 18 -5.60 -8.91 0.43
N GLU A 19 -6.20 -8.23 -0.53
CA GLU A 19 -5.71 -8.23 -1.91
C GLU A 19 -4.45 -7.35 -1.99
N MET A 20 -3.35 -7.96 -2.39
CA MET A 20 -2.07 -7.28 -2.59
C MET A 20 -1.78 -7.11 -4.07
N THR A 21 -1.30 -5.91 -4.41
CA THR A 21 -0.84 -5.51 -5.75
C THR A 21 0.53 -4.87 -5.64
N ALA A 22 1.26 -4.73 -6.75
CA ALA A 22 2.48 -3.94 -6.77
C ALA A 22 2.19 -2.48 -6.39
N LEU A 23 3.12 -1.84 -5.68
CA LEU A 23 3.01 -0.42 -5.35
C LEU A 23 3.59 0.39 -6.50
N ILE A 24 2.72 1.17 -7.16
CA ILE A 24 3.09 2.00 -8.31
C ILE A 24 2.82 3.46 -7.96
N GLU A 25 3.83 4.30 -8.02
CA GLU A 25 3.70 5.76 -7.90
C GLU A 25 4.24 6.44 -9.15
N SER A 26 3.48 7.37 -9.69
CA SER A 26 3.85 8.14 -10.90
C SER A 26 4.23 7.29 -12.12
N GLY A 27 3.74 6.03 -12.21
CA GLY A 27 4.05 5.09 -13.28
C GLY A 27 5.34 4.29 -13.09
N GLU A 28 6.02 4.44 -11.95
CA GLU A 28 7.19 3.65 -11.55
C GLU A 28 6.82 2.66 -10.46
N ILE A 29 7.31 1.43 -10.57
CA ILE A 29 7.09 0.40 -9.55
C ILE A 29 8.07 0.68 -8.41
N ILE A 30 7.54 1.09 -7.25
CA ILE A 30 8.34 1.34 -6.04
C ILE A 30 8.62 0.04 -5.32
N GLU A 31 7.62 -0.83 -5.23
CA GLU A 31 7.73 -2.13 -4.57
C GLU A 31 7.02 -3.19 -5.39
N SER A 32 7.71 -4.29 -5.69
CA SER A 32 7.14 -5.38 -6.48
C SER A 32 6.05 -6.12 -5.69
N LEU A 33 5.15 -6.80 -6.39
CA LEU A 33 4.15 -7.65 -5.75
C LEU A 33 4.83 -8.72 -4.90
N GLY A 34 5.87 -9.37 -5.44
CA GLY A 34 6.62 -10.43 -4.76
C GLY A 34 7.23 -9.97 -3.43
N ASP A 35 7.84 -8.80 -3.40
CA ASP A 35 8.44 -8.27 -2.16
C ASP A 35 7.39 -7.95 -1.09
N ARG A 36 6.18 -7.52 -1.51
CA ARG A 36 5.08 -7.20 -0.60
C ARG A 36 4.41 -8.41 0.02
N ILE A 37 4.43 -9.56 -0.66
CA ILE A 37 3.80 -10.80 -0.20
C ILE A 37 4.77 -11.77 0.43
N LEU A 38 6.08 -11.54 0.31
CA LEU A 38 7.12 -12.40 0.88
C LEU A 38 6.90 -12.60 2.39
N GLY A 39 6.91 -13.87 2.82
CA GLY A 39 6.68 -14.24 4.21
C GLY A 39 5.20 -14.17 4.66
N ARG A 40 4.25 -13.95 3.74
CA ARG A 40 2.81 -14.05 4.01
C ARG A 40 2.29 -15.42 3.63
N VAL A 41 1.15 -15.79 4.17
CA VAL A 41 0.45 -17.02 3.84
C VAL A 41 -0.66 -16.70 2.84
N LEU A 42 -0.76 -17.49 1.77
CA LEU A 42 -1.82 -17.37 0.78
C LEU A 42 -3.19 -17.71 1.38
N LEU A 43 -4.20 -16.93 1.00
CA LEU A 43 -5.58 -17.26 1.33
C LEU A 43 -6.19 -18.16 0.27
N ASP A 44 -5.99 -17.83 -1.00
CA ASP A 44 -6.53 -18.54 -2.15
C ASP A 44 -5.40 -19.14 -2.99
N ASP A 45 -5.75 -20.11 -3.86
CA ASP A 45 -4.84 -20.69 -4.82
C ASP A 45 -4.40 -19.64 -5.84
N VAL A 46 -3.11 -19.59 -6.12
CA VAL A 46 -2.55 -18.75 -7.17
C VAL A 46 -2.56 -19.52 -8.49
N LEU A 47 -3.35 -19.05 -9.44
CA LEU A 47 -3.51 -19.67 -10.76
C LEU A 47 -2.55 -19.08 -11.80
N ASP A 48 -2.10 -19.91 -12.74
CA ASP A 48 -1.31 -19.43 -13.88
C ASP A 48 -2.22 -18.65 -14.86
N PRO A 49 -1.91 -17.38 -15.16
CA PRO A 49 -2.68 -16.60 -16.13
C PRO A 49 -2.57 -17.13 -17.56
N ASN A 50 -1.58 -17.98 -17.87
CA ASN A 50 -1.33 -18.50 -19.21
C ASN A 50 -1.98 -19.87 -19.46
N VAL A 51 -2.29 -20.61 -18.39
CA VAL A 51 -2.84 -21.97 -18.47
C VAL A 51 -4.11 -22.06 -17.61
N GLU A 52 -5.24 -22.38 -18.23
CA GLU A 52 -6.50 -22.50 -17.51
C GLU A 52 -6.44 -23.59 -16.43
N ASN A 53 -6.79 -23.22 -15.20
CA ASN A 53 -6.87 -24.09 -14.02
C ASN A 53 -5.57 -24.75 -13.56
N GLU A 54 -4.40 -24.26 -13.95
CA GLU A 54 -3.15 -24.70 -13.36
C GLU A 54 -2.88 -23.90 -12.08
N ILE A 55 -2.73 -24.59 -10.95
CA ILE A 55 -2.40 -23.99 -9.67
C ILE A 55 -0.87 -23.92 -9.59
N LEU A 56 -0.33 -22.70 -9.56
CA LEU A 56 1.09 -22.46 -9.37
C LEU A 56 1.49 -22.64 -7.90
N ILE A 57 0.70 -22.06 -6.99
CA ILE A 57 0.97 -22.13 -5.55
C ILE A 57 -0.39 -22.36 -4.86
N PRO A 58 -0.53 -23.42 -4.07
CA PRO A 58 -1.79 -23.70 -3.36
C PRO A 58 -2.04 -22.76 -2.18
N ALA A 59 -3.30 -22.55 -1.87
CA ALA A 59 -3.74 -21.82 -0.69
C ALA A 59 -3.10 -22.39 0.59
N GLY A 60 -2.88 -21.55 1.58
CA GLY A 60 -2.26 -21.92 2.84
C GLY A 60 -0.74 -22.08 2.80
N THR A 61 -0.09 -21.87 1.64
CA THR A 61 1.37 -21.89 1.51
C THR A 61 1.97 -20.61 2.08
N LEU A 62 3.05 -20.73 2.87
CA LEU A 62 3.89 -19.63 3.27
C LEU A 62 4.81 -19.27 2.10
N ILE A 63 4.66 -18.07 1.57
CA ILE A 63 5.42 -17.59 0.42
C ILE A 63 6.89 -17.41 0.81
N ASP A 64 7.76 -18.17 0.18
CA ASP A 64 9.21 -18.05 0.30
C ASP A 64 9.82 -17.27 -0.91
N GLU A 65 11.13 -17.21 -0.96
CA GLU A 65 11.87 -16.51 -2.02
C GLU A 65 11.68 -17.19 -3.38
N SER A 66 11.51 -18.51 -3.43
CA SER A 66 11.26 -19.27 -4.66
C SER A 66 9.87 -19.01 -5.20
N ASP A 67 8.88 -19.01 -4.32
CA ASP A 67 7.48 -18.70 -4.67
C ASP A 67 7.32 -17.25 -5.16
N ARG A 68 8.04 -16.32 -4.52
CA ARG A 68 8.12 -14.92 -4.96
C ARG A 68 8.58 -14.83 -6.41
N ASP A 69 9.68 -15.51 -6.75
CA ASP A 69 10.24 -15.48 -8.11
C ASP A 69 9.28 -16.11 -9.14
N VAL A 70 8.53 -17.15 -8.75
CA VAL A 70 7.48 -17.75 -9.59
C VAL A 70 6.36 -16.73 -9.87
N ILE A 71 5.87 -16.04 -8.85
CA ILE A 71 4.78 -15.04 -8.98
C ILE A 71 5.23 -13.88 -9.87
N GLU A 72 6.44 -13.34 -9.69
CA GLU A 72 6.96 -12.25 -10.51
C GLU A 72 7.13 -12.64 -11.97
N ASN A 73 7.62 -13.86 -12.26
CA ASN A 73 7.80 -14.35 -13.61
C ASN A 73 6.47 -14.67 -14.31
N SER A 74 5.43 -15.02 -13.58
CA SER A 74 4.10 -15.39 -14.10
C SER A 74 3.21 -14.20 -14.46
N ARG A 75 3.67 -12.94 -14.23
CA ARG A 75 2.93 -11.68 -14.49
C ARG A 75 1.57 -11.61 -13.78
N ILE A 76 1.51 -12.15 -12.57
CA ILE A 76 0.34 -12.07 -11.71
C ILE A 76 0.27 -10.64 -11.15
N GLU A 77 -0.87 -9.98 -11.32
CA GLU A 77 -1.05 -8.59 -10.91
C GLU A 77 -1.52 -8.47 -9.46
N LYS A 78 -2.22 -9.49 -8.93
CA LYS A 78 -2.82 -9.46 -7.62
C LYS A 78 -2.87 -10.83 -6.97
N VAL A 79 -2.73 -10.86 -5.65
CA VAL A 79 -2.75 -12.07 -4.83
C VAL A 79 -3.51 -11.79 -3.54
N GLN A 80 -4.34 -12.76 -3.10
CA GLN A 80 -5.02 -12.72 -1.81
C GLN A 80 -4.14 -13.36 -0.74
N ILE A 81 -3.80 -12.58 0.28
CA ILE A 81 -2.99 -13.04 1.41
C ILE A 81 -3.74 -12.97 2.73
N ARG A 82 -3.34 -13.80 3.67
CA ARG A 82 -3.79 -13.72 5.06
C ARG A 82 -3.07 -12.58 5.78
N SER A 83 -3.77 -11.93 6.71
CA SER A 83 -3.23 -10.79 7.46
C SER A 83 -3.68 -10.83 8.92
N PRO A 84 -2.87 -10.32 9.85
CA PRO A 84 -3.32 -10.07 11.22
C PRO A 84 -4.53 -9.13 11.32
N LEU A 85 -4.75 -8.27 10.32
CA LEU A 85 -5.87 -7.31 10.29
C LEU A 85 -7.22 -7.98 10.03
N THR A 86 -7.22 -9.13 9.34
CA THR A 86 -8.41 -9.91 9.02
C THR A 86 -8.49 -11.20 9.82
N CYS A 87 -7.63 -11.35 10.84
CA CYS A 87 -7.61 -12.52 11.71
C CYS A 87 -8.86 -12.58 12.57
N MET A 88 -9.53 -13.74 12.60
CA MET A 88 -10.75 -13.99 13.38
C MET A 88 -10.47 -14.62 14.75
N SER A 89 -9.22 -14.71 15.18
CA SER A 89 -8.83 -15.18 16.51
C SER A 89 -9.45 -14.30 17.59
N GLU A 90 -10.09 -14.87 18.59
CA GLU A 90 -10.70 -14.12 19.70
C GLU A 90 -9.67 -13.42 20.56
N GLN A 91 -8.48 -14.01 20.70
CA GLN A 91 -7.36 -13.43 21.43
C GLN A 91 -6.07 -13.62 20.64
N GLY A 92 -5.29 -12.53 20.54
CA GLY A 92 -4.02 -12.56 19.81
C GLY A 92 -4.20 -12.68 18.30
N VAL A 93 -3.34 -13.46 17.67
CA VAL A 93 -3.34 -13.74 16.22
C VAL A 93 -3.02 -15.21 15.98
N CYS A 94 -3.47 -15.77 14.86
CA CYS A 94 -3.07 -17.12 14.46
C CYS A 94 -1.77 -17.11 13.65
N ARG A 95 -1.08 -18.25 13.60
CA ARG A 95 0.19 -18.42 12.87
C ARG A 95 0.08 -18.09 11.39
N ASN A 96 -0.98 -18.60 10.75
CA ASN A 96 -1.21 -18.41 9.33
C ASN A 96 -1.50 -16.93 8.96
N CYS A 97 -2.21 -16.20 9.81
CA CYS A 97 -2.47 -14.78 9.57
C CYS A 97 -1.23 -13.92 9.84
N TYR A 98 -0.38 -14.32 10.76
CA TYR A 98 0.88 -13.61 11.01
C TYR A 98 1.91 -13.89 9.92
N GLY A 99 2.16 -15.17 9.61
CA GLY A 99 3.08 -15.61 8.59
C GLY A 99 4.47 -15.92 9.10
N ARG A 100 5.50 -15.44 8.39
CA ARG A 100 6.92 -15.78 8.61
C ARG A 100 7.49 -15.15 9.88
N ASP A 101 8.22 -15.95 10.65
CA ASP A 101 9.12 -15.47 11.68
C ASP A 101 10.43 -14.95 11.04
N LEU A 102 10.73 -13.70 11.29
CA LEU A 102 11.92 -13.04 10.72
C LEU A 102 13.23 -13.56 11.32
N CYS A 103 13.18 -14.18 12.51
CA CYS A 103 14.38 -14.72 13.15
C CYS A 103 14.78 -16.09 12.59
N HIS A 104 13.80 -16.96 12.34
CA HIS A 104 14.02 -18.35 11.97
C HIS A 104 13.68 -18.64 10.50
N GLY A 105 13.01 -17.74 9.82
CA GLY A 105 12.69 -17.85 8.38
C GLY A 105 11.53 -18.79 8.03
N GLY A 106 10.96 -19.49 9.02
CA GLY A 106 9.78 -20.32 8.86
C GLY A 106 8.50 -19.68 9.40
N LEU A 107 7.41 -20.45 9.42
CA LEU A 107 6.16 -20.01 10.03
C LEU A 107 6.37 -19.74 11.53
N VAL A 108 5.81 -18.63 12.03
CA VAL A 108 5.95 -18.20 13.43
C VAL A 108 5.54 -19.31 14.42
N ASN A 109 6.17 -19.36 15.58
CA ASN A 109 5.86 -20.33 16.62
C ASN A 109 4.68 -19.88 17.50
N LEU A 110 3.94 -20.87 18.04
CA LEU A 110 2.93 -20.60 19.05
C LEU A 110 3.59 -20.03 20.33
N GLY A 111 2.93 -19.04 20.92
CA GLY A 111 3.42 -18.33 22.10
C GLY A 111 4.33 -17.14 21.79
N GLU A 112 4.63 -16.86 20.51
CA GLU A 112 5.46 -15.71 20.13
C GLU A 112 4.74 -14.40 20.42
N THR A 113 5.41 -13.47 21.11
CA THR A 113 4.87 -12.18 21.51
C THR A 113 5.09 -11.11 20.44
N VAL A 114 4.47 -11.31 19.30
CA VAL A 114 4.69 -10.49 18.09
C VAL A 114 4.35 -9.01 18.29
N GLY A 115 3.37 -8.71 19.14
CA GLY A 115 3.02 -7.33 19.45
C GLY A 115 4.09 -6.60 20.25
N VAL A 116 4.78 -7.28 21.14
CA VAL A 116 5.92 -6.70 21.90
C VAL A 116 7.10 -6.47 20.98
N ILE A 117 7.41 -7.44 20.10
CA ILE A 117 8.49 -7.32 19.09
C ILE A 117 8.22 -6.10 18.20
N ALA A 118 6.98 -5.96 17.69
CA ALA A 118 6.58 -4.81 16.88
C ALA A 118 6.71 -3.49 17.64
N ALA A 119 6.23 -3.43 18.89
CA ALA A 119 6.31 -2.22 19.70
C ALA A 119 7.75 -1.79 19.98
N GLN A 120 8.64 -2.74 20.25
CA GLN A 120 10.07 -2.47 20.46
C GLN A 120 10.74 -2.01 19.16
N SER A 121 10.47 -2.64 18.05
CA SER A 121 11.04 -2.31 16.73
C SER A 121 10.61 -0.92 16.25
N ILE A 122 9.39 -0.49 16.56
CA ILE A 122 8.87 0.84 16.24
C ILE A 122 9.37 1.87 17.25
N GLY A 123 9.41 1.52 18.53
CA GLY A 123 9.71 2.44 19.62
C GLY A 123 11.19 2.81 19.73
N GLU A 124 12.09 1.88 19.44
CA GLU A 124 13.53 2.13 19.52
C GLU A 124 13.97 3.26 18.56
N PRO A 125 13.75 3.16 17.23
CA PRO A 125 14.13 4.24 16.32
C PRO A 125 13.25 5.49 16.51
N GLY A 126 12.00 5.35 16.99
CA GLY A 126 11.12 6.48 17.28
C GLY A 126 11.72 7.46 18.29
N THR A 127 12.41 6.97 19.32
CA THR A 127 13.10 7.79 20.31
C THR A 127 14.26 8.57 19.68
N GLN A 128 14.99 7.98 18.74
CA GLN A 128 16.09 8.65 18.03
C GLN A 128 15.58 9.67 17.02
N LEU A 129 14.47 9.40 16.33
CA LEU A 129 13.85 10.34 15.39
C LEU A 129 13.31 11.58 16.10
N THR A 130 12.65 11.46 17.25
CA THR A 130 12.14 12.61 18.00
C THR A 130 13.26 13.50 18.53
N MET A 131 14.40 12.96 18.90
CA MET A 131 15.57 13.77 19.28
C MET A 131 16.20 14.50 18.08
N ARG A 132 16.07 13.97 16.85
CA ARG A 132 16.55 14.63 15.63
C ARG A 132 15.56 15.64 15.05
N THR A 133 14.25 15.44 15.19
CA THR A 133 13.24 16.36 14.64
C THR A 133 13.13 17.69 15.40
N PHE A 134 13.56 17.77 16.64
CA PHE A 134 13.68 19.05 17.34
C PHE A 134 14.77 19.97 16.75
N HIS A 135 15.71 19.44 15.97
CA HIS A 135 16.78 20.22 15.34
C HIS A 135 16.61 20.41 13.82
N ILE A 136 15.63 19.78 13.19
CA ILE A 136 15.37 19.91 11.76
C ILE A 136 13.88 20.22 11.56
N GLY A 137 13.52 21.47 11.78
CA GLY A 137 12.25 22.00 11.28
C GLY A 137 12.31 22.09 9.75
N GLY A 138 12.22 20.96 9.04
CA GLY A 138 12.39 21.00 7.59
C GLY A 138 11.98 19.77 6.80
N THR A 139 11.57 18.66 7.41
CA THR A 139 11.25 17.44 6.64
C THR A 139 9.77 17.10 6.49
N ALA A 140 8.89 17.98 6.95
CA ALA A 140 7.46 17.90 6.63
C ALA A 140 7.10 18.51 5.26
N SER A 141 8.08 18.99 4.48
CA SER A 141 7.80 19.76 3.27
C SER A 141 8.05 19.04 1.94
N ARG A 142 8.16 17.70 1.91
CA ARG A 142 8.21 17.01 0.61
C ARG A 142 6.85 16.74 -0.01
N SER A 143 5.78 16.69 0.77
CA SER A 143 4.40 16.71 0.26
C SER A 143 3.85 18.12 0.03
N ALA A 144 4.51 19.17 0.56
CA ALA A 144 4.08 20.56 0.38
C ALA A 144 4.63 21.22 -0.90
N GLU A 145 5.51 20.56 -1.64
CA GLU A 145 6.11 21.13 -2.85
C GLU A 145 5.29 20.92 -4.14
N GLN A 146 4.19 20.19 -4.09
CA GLN A 146 3.29 20.02 -5.25
C GLN A 146 2.11 21.01 -5.29
N ASN A 147 2.18 22.13 -4.59
CA ASN A 147 1.17 23.21 -4.67
C ASN A 147 1.20 23.98 -6.00
N LYS A 148 2.07 23.62 -6.93
CA LYS A 148 2.17 24.22 -8.25
C LYS A 148 2.25 23.13 -9.29
N TRP A 149 1.34 23.20 -10.23
CA TRP A 149 1.42 22.40 -11.44
C TRP A 149 1.99 23.26 -12.57
N GLU A 150 3.14 22.88 -13.08
CA GLU A 150 3.80 23.59 -14.18
C GLU A 150 3.60 22.82 -15.48
N ALA A 151 3.06 23.50 -16.48
CA ALA A 151 2.88 22.92 -17.80
C ALA A 151 4.22 22.71 -18.49
N GLY A 152 4.53 21.48 -18.90
CA GLY A 152 5.76 21.17 -19.64
C GLY A 152 5.79 21.67 -21.07
N PHE A 153 4.68 22.21 -21.60
CA PHE A 153 4.55 22.72 -22.97
C PHE A 153 3.48 23.79 -23.05
N SER A 154 3.53 24.59 -24.12
CA SER A 154 2.55 25.67 -24.35
C SER A 154 1.27 25.14 -24.95
N GLY A 155 0.11 25.54 -24.41
CA GLY A 155 -1.20 25.12 -24.87
C GLY A 155 -2.32 25.92 -24.23
N VAL A 156 -3.56 25.57 -24.57
CA VAL A 156 -4.76 26.16 -23.97
C VAL A 156 -5.25 25.24 -22.85
N LEU A 157 -5.31 25.78 -21.64
CA LEU A 157 -5.81 25.06 -20.49
C LEU A 157 -7.34 24.99 -20.55
N ARG A 158 -7.90 23.79 -20.47
CA ARG A 158 -9.33 23.51 -20.36
C ARG A 158 -9.57 22.72 -19.09
N PHE A 159 -10.65 23.07 -18.39
CA PHE A 159 -11.12 22.36 -17.21
C PHE A 159 -12.36 21.55 -17.58
N ASP A 160 -12.35 20.28 -17.28
CA ASP A 160 -13.48 19.38 -17.48
C ASP A 160 -14.00 18.94 -16.09
N ASP A 161 -15.34 19.00 -15.93
CA ASP A 161 -16.10 18.61 -14.71
C ASP A 161 -15.71 19.37 -13.42
N LEU A 162 -15.19 20.61 -13.55
CA LEU A 162 -14.77 21.42 -12.43
C LEU A 162 -15.99 22.15 -11.80
N LYS A 163 -16.22 21.91 -10.51
CA LYS A 163 -17.18 22.70 -9.72
C LYS A 163 -16.42 23.79 -8.98
N GLU A 164 -16.66 25.04 -9.36
CA GLU A 164 -15.99 26.21 -8.80
C GLU A 164 -16.97 27.15 -8.11
N VAL A 165 -16.50 27.84 -7.08
CA VAL A 165 -17.23 28.92 -6.38
C VAL A 165 -16.28 30.09 -6.16
N LYS A 166 -16.79 31.32 -6.33
CA LYS A 166 -16.03 32.53 -5.98
C LYS A 166 -16.02 32.75 -4.47
N ASN A 167 -14.83 32.91 -3.91
CA ASN A 167 -14.68 33.32 -2.54
C ASN A 167 -14.99 34.83 -2.35
N ARG A 168 -14.99 35.31 -1.11
CA ARG A 168 -15.28 36.73 -0.81
C ARG A 168 -14.25 37.71 -1.40
N GLU A 169 -13.07 37.23 -1.74
CA GLU A 169 -11.96 38.00 -2.33
C GLU A 169 -12.01 38.02 -3.87
N GLY A 170 -12.96 37.29 -4.48
CA GLY A 170 -13.14 37.22 -5.93
C GLY A 170 -12.35 36.12 -6.63
N ASN A 171 -11.59 35.30 -5.89
CA ASN A 171 -10.85 34.19 -6.42
C ASN A 171 -11.74 32.96 -6.60
N PHE A 172 -11.49 32.17 -7.64
CA PHE A 172 -12.19 30.91 -7.85
C PHE A 172 -11.58 29.80 -6.98
N VAL A 173 -12.43 29.11 -6.23
CA VAL A 173 -12.06 27.98 -5.37
C VAL A 173 -12.78 26.74 -5.90
N VAL A 174 -12.02 25.65 -6.09
CA VAL A 174 -12.54 24.38 -6.56
C VAL A 174 -13.17 23.61 -5.40
N LEU A 175 -14.42 23.17 -5.59
CA LEU A 175 -15.18 22.40 -4.58
C LEU A 175 -15.25 20.90 -4.87
N GLY A 176 -14.81 20.47 -6.04
CA GLY A 176 -14.99 19.08 -6.49
C GLY A 176 -13.70 18.30 -6.56
N ARG A 177 -13.73 17.03 -6.11
CA ARG A 177 -12.58 16.09 -6.19
C ARG A 177 -12.45 15.38 -7.54
N ARG A 178 -13.31 15.66 -8.52
CA ARG A 178 -13.36 14.95 -9.80
C ARG A 178 -13.03 15.82 -11.02
N GLY A 179 -12.60 17.05 -10.79
CA GLY A 179 -12.23 17.94 -11.88
C GLY A 179 -10.91 17.52 -12.54
N GLU A 180 -10.84 17.68 -13.86
CA GLU A 180 -9.62 17.41 -14.63
C GLU A 180 -9.15 18.70 -15.30
N ALA A 181 -7.83 18.96 -15.28
CA ALA A 181 -7.21 20.03 -16.01
C ALA A 181 -6.47 19.44 -17.22
N VAL A 182 -6.88 19.86 -18.43
CA VAL A 182 -6.35 19.34 -19.67
C VAL A 182 -5.68 20.46 -20.46
N ILE A 183 -4.45 20.24 -20.92
CA ILE A 183 -3.77 21.15 -21.84
C ILE A 183 -4.02 20.68 -23.27
N VAL A 184 -4.57 21.57 -24.10
CA VAL A 184 -4.91 21.27 -25.50
C VAL A 184 -3.97 22.06 -26.40
N GLU A 185 -3.24 21.36 -27.27
CA GLU A 185 -2.42 21.95 -28.32
C GLU A 185 -3.01 21.60 -29.68
N GLY A 186 -3.35 22.61 -30.48
CA GLY A 186 -3.81 22.41 -31.85
C GLY A 186 -5.00 21.45 -32.04
N GLY A 187 -5.86 21.29 -31.02
CA GLY A 187 -7.03 20.43 -31.07
C GLY A 187 -6.81 18.96 -30.65
N LYS A 188 -5.65 18.62 -30.12
CA LYS A 188 -5.35 17.31 -29.53
C LYS A 188 -5.23 17.43 -28.00
N ASN A 189 -5.90 16.54 -27.27
CA ASN A 189 -5.71 16.41 -25.82
C ASN A 189 -4.36 15.74 -25.56
N ILE A 190 -3.45 16.41 -24.85
CA ILE A 190 -2.08 15.93 -24.67
C ILE A 190 -1.79 15.48 -23.24
N ALA A 191 -2.45 15.99 -22.25
CA ALA A 191 -2.30 15.48 -20.88
C ALA A 191 -3.58 15.75 -20.07
N ALA A 192 -3.99 14.76 -19.29
CA ALA A 192 -5.02 14.91 -18.27
C ALA A 192 -4.39 14.55 -16.92
N SER A 193 -4.52 15.45 -15.95
CA SER A 193 -4.10 15.19 -14.58
C SER A 193 -5.30 15.39 -13.66
N LYS A 194 -5.53 14.44 -12.75
CA LYS A 194 -6.64 14.53 -11.81
C LYS A 194 -6.32 15.56 -10.73
N LEU A 195 -7.23 16.49 -10.51
CA LEU A 195 -7.14 17.53 -9.47
C LEU A 195 -7.35 16.97 -8.03
N ALA A 196 -7.53 15.66 -7.89
CA ALA A 196 -7.84 15.02 -6.61
C ALA A 196 -6.73 15.17 -5.54
N ASP A 197 -5.50 15.52 -5.93
CA ASP A 197 -4.37 15.62 -5.01
C ASP A 197 -4.21 17.02 -4.38
N LEU A 198 -4.99 18.02 -4.80
CA LEU A 198 -4.87 19.40 -4.32
C LEU A 198 -5.67 19.71 -3.03
N GLU A 199 -6.49 18.77 -2.54
CA GLU A 199 -7.35 19.01 -1.36
C GLU A 199 -6.86 18.38 -0.05
N ASN A 200 -5.71 17.74 -0.01
CA ASN A 200 -5.20 17.12 1.23
C ASN A 200 -4.42 18.08 2.16
N GLU A 201 -4.46 19.40 1.91
CA GLU A 201 -3.83 20.38 2.79
C GLU A 201 -4.87 21.36 3.35
N ARG A 202 -5.54 20.90 4.41
CA ARG A 202 -6.11 21.76 5.46
C ARG A 202 -6.08 21.07 6.80
#